data_3820aa113b4c31778a29e83452e2ae57
#
_entry.id   3820aa113b4c31778a29e83452e2ae57
#
_cell.length_a   1.000
_cell.length_b   1.000
_cell.length_c   1.000
_cell.angle_alpha   90.00
_cell.angle_beta   90.00
_cell.angle_gamma   90.00
#
_symmetry.space_group_name_H-M   'P 1'
#
loop_
_entity.id
_entity.type
_entity.pdbx_description
1 polymer ?
#
loop_
_entity_poly.entity_id
_entity_poly.type
_entity_poly.pdbx_seq_one_letter_code
_entity_poly.pdbx_strand_id
1 'polypeptide(L)'
;MSHGFLAVKTVAAFWALIAKIAPPDRVDALCRHLEDKNEFNRPNRVPALSADHPDYKAAGGYWNGGVWAPTDYMILCGLSANGKEKLAKEIAECCYKNCIEVYKKTGTFWENYAPETVDRGDPAREDFVG
;
A
#
# COMPACT_ATOMS: atom_id res chain seq x y z
N MET A 1 12.75 18.03 26.48
CA MET A 1 12.82 17.43 25.14
C MET A 1 11.42 17.43 24.57
N SER A 2 11.16 18.18 23.50
CA SER A 2 9.87 18.15 22.83
C SER A 2 9.78 16.82 22.05
N HIS A 3 8.91 15.93 22.48
CA HIS A 3 8.59 14.73 21.72
C HIS A 3 7.73 15.16 20.52
N GLY A 4 8.38 15.54 19.41
CA GLY A 4 7.69 15.79 18.15
C GLY A 4 7.16 14.47 17.56
N PHE A 5 5.95 14.50 16.98
CA PHE A 5 5.45 13.37 16.21
C PHE A 5 6.31 13.15 14.96
N LEU A 6 6.62 11.91 14.63
CA LEU A 6 7.20 11.56 13.34
C LEU A 6 6.11 11.71 12.27
N ALA A 7 6.28 12.71 11.39
CA ALA A 7 5.34 13.00 10.32
C ALA A 7 5.63 12.12 9.09
N VAL A 8 5.66 10.80 9.27
CA VAL A 8 5.88 9.83 8.19
C VAL A 8 4.60 9.05 7.95
N LYS A 9 4.08 9.15 6.72
CA LYS A 9 2.89 8.42 6.28
C LYS A 9 3.31 7.06 5.71
N THR A 10 2.94 5.99 6.41
CA THR A 10 3.19 4.61 5.99
C THR A 10 1.90 3.80 5.97
N VAL A 11 1.94 2.68 5.28
CA VAL A 11 0.84 1.72 5.21
C VAL A 11 0.34 1.28 6.60
N ALA A 12 1.20 1.29 7.62
CA ALA A 12 0.85 0.90 8.98
C ALA A 12 -0.24 1.80 9.62
N ALA A 13 -0.39 3.05 9.17
CA ALA A 13 -1.45 3.94 9.66
C ALA A 13 -2.86 3.37 9.41
N PHE A 14 -3.04 2.60 8.34
CA PHE A 14 -4.34 2.01 7.98
C PHE A 14 -4.74 0.81 8.83
N TRP A 15 -3.85 0.28 9.67
CA TRP A 15 -4.20 -0.80 10.60
C TRP A 15 -5.21 -0.36 11.65
N ALA A 16 -5.34 0.96 11.90
CA ALA A 16 -6.40 1.50 12.72
C ALA A 16 -7.81 1.16 12.19
N LEU A 17 -7.95 0.93 10.88
CA LEU A 17 -9.21 0.52 10.25
C LEU A 17 -9.60 -0.90 10.66
N ILE A 18 -8.69 -1.86 10.56
CA ILE A 18 -9.00 -3.26 10.91
C ILE A 18 -9.15 -3.45 12.42
N ALA A 19 -8.40 -2.68 13.21
CA ALA A 19 -8.53 -2.67 14.67
C ALA A 19 -9.84 -2.01 15.16
N LYS A 20 -10.57 -1.33 14.27
CA LYS A 20 -11.81 -0.57 14.57
C LYS A 20 -11.67 0.45 15.71
N ILE A 21 -10.49 1.05 15.84
CA ILE A 21 -10.20 2.05 16.87
C ILE A 21 -10.33 3.49 16.34
N ALA A 22 -10.43 3.67 15.02
CA ALA A 22 -10.60 4.98 14.40
C ALA A 22 -12.08 5.42 14.49
N PRO A 23 -12.38 6.60 15.02
CA PRO A 23 -13.73 7.17 14.95
C PRO A 23 -14.08 7.55 13.50
N PRO A 24 -15.38 7.72 13.14
CA PRO A 24 -15.84 7.88 11.77
C PRO A 24 -15.12 8.99 10.97
N ASP A 25 -14.88 10.14 11.59
CA ASP A 25 -14.17 11.26 10.97
C ASP A 25 -12.71 10.91 10.62
N ARG A 26 -12.08 10.05 11.41
CA ARG A 26 -10.72 9.53 11.16
C ARG A 26 -10.71 8.43 10.12
N VAL A 27 -11.74 7.58 10.06
CA VAL A 27 -11.93 6.64 8.96
C VAL A 27 -11.99 7.38 7.63
N ASP A 28 -12.80 8.45 7.54
CA ASP A 28 -12.90 9.27 6.32
C ASP A 28 -11.57 9.96 5.98
N ALA A 29 -10.81 10.41 6.98
CA ALA A 29 -9.48 10.97 6.77
C ALA A 29 -8.52 9.94 6.18
N LEU A 30 -8.49 8.72 6.72
CA LEU A 30 -7.66 7.63 6.20
C LEU A 30 -8.05 7.25 4.76
N CYS A 31 -9.35 7.23 4.44
CA CYS A 31 -9.81 6.99 3.08
C CYS A 31 -9.29 8.06 2.11
N ARG A 32 -9.32 9.34 2.48
CA ARG A 32 -8.76 10.41 1.63
C ARG A 32 -7.29 10.19 1.31
N HIS A 33 -6.47 9.75 2.26
CA HIS A 33 -5.08 9.39 2.00
C HIS A 33 -4.94 8.22 1.02
N LEU A 34 -5.79 7.19 1.14
CA LEU A 34 -5.82 6.07 0.19
C LEU A 34 -6.26 6.48 -1.23
N GLU A 35 -7.01 7.58 -1.37
CA GLU A 35 -7.50 8.10 -2.64
C GLU A 35 -6.60 9.21 -3.22
N ASP A 36 -5.65 9.74 -2.45
CA ASP A 36 -4.76 10.81 -2.91
C ASP A 36 -3.67 10.26 -3.85
N LYS A 37 -3.67 10.79 -5.07
CA LYS A 37 -2.69 10.42 -6.11
C LYS A 37 -1.26 10.86 -5.79
N ASN A 38 -1.06 11.81 -4.91
CA ASN A 38 0.28 12.22 -4.47
C ASN A 38 0.80 11.33 -3.32
N GLU A 39 -0.05 10.47 -2.75
CA GLU A 39 0.28 9.64 -1.60
C GLU A 39 0.17 8.14 -1.92
N PHE A 40 -0.97 7.53 -1.60
CA PHE A 40 -1.13 6.07 -1.67
C PHE A 40 -1.90 5.57 -2.89
N ASN A 41 -2.57 6.45 -3.63
CA ASN A 41 -3.27 6.09 -4.87
C ASN A 41 -2.30 6.06 -6.06
N ARG A 42 -1.39 5.12 -6.07
CA ARG A 42 -0.42 4.93 -7.15
C ARG A 42 -0.98 3.98 -8.23
N PRO A 43 -0.33 3.88 -9.41
CA PRO A 43 -0.72 2.92 -10.45
C PRO A 43 -0.91 1.50 -9.92
N ASN A 44 -0.05 1.04 -9.01
CA ASN A 44 -0.28 -0.15 -8.20
C ASN A 44 -0.44 0.28 -6.73
N ARG A 45 -1.55 -0.06 -6.10
CA ARG A 45 -1.97 0.36 -4.75
C ARG A 45 -1.75 -0.80 -3.79
N VAL A 46 -1.35 -0.63 -2.55
CA VAL A 46 -1.04 0.57 -1.77
C VAL A 46 0.44 0.50 -1.40
N PRO A 47 1.28 1.50 -1.72
CA PRO A 47 2.69 1.44 -1.38
C PRO A 47 2.92 1.50 0.14
N ALA A 48 4.01 0.85 0.60
CA ALA A 48 4.35 0.81 2.02
C ALA A 48 4.68 2.20 2.60
N LEU A 49 5.23 3.09 1.78
CA LEU A 49 5.55 4.49 2.10
C LEU A 49 4.79 5.41 1.15
N SER A 50 4.27 6.52 1.68
CA SER A 50 3.56 7.53 0.88
C SER A 50 4.47 8.12 -0.21
N ALA A 51 3.93 8.31 -1.42
CA ALA A 51 4.71 8.77 -2.58
C ALA A 51 5.23 10.22 -2.46
N ASP A 52 4.68 11.02 -1.56
CA ASP A 52 5.17 12.37 -1.25
C ASP A 52 6.35 12.39 -0.28
N HIS A 53 6.78 11.22 0.22
CA HIS A 53 7.95 11.13 1.10
C HIS A 53 9.26 11.16 0.29
N PRO A 54 10.31 11.89 0.73
CA PRO A 54 11.57 12.00 -0.01
C PRO A 54 12.31 10.68 -0.22
N ASP A 55 12.11 9.70 0.66
CA ASP A 55 12.72 8.36 0.56
C ASP A 55 11.88 7.38 -0.26
N TYR A 56 10.74 7.81 -0.81
CA TYR A 56 9.90 6.95 -1.63
C TYR A 56 10.65 6.44 -2.87
N LYS A 57 10.48 5.16 -3.18
CA LYS A 57 11.10 4.49 -4.32
C LYS A 57 10.04 3.99 -5.31
N ALA A 58 10.04 4.57 -6.50
CA ALA A 58 9.11 4.23 -7.57
C ALA A 58 9.23 2.76 -8.06
N ALA A 59 10.40 2.16 -7.92
CA ALA A 59 10.65 0.75 -8.24
C ALA A 59 10.23 -0.21 -7.10
N GLY A 60 9.84 0.33 -5.93
CA GLY A 60 9.39 -0.44 -4.77
C GLY A 60 10.29 -0.28 -3.56
N GLY A 61 11.61 -0.42 -3.70
CA GLY A 61 12.57 -0.19 -2.62
C GLY A 61 12.22 -0.88 -1.30
N TYR A 62 11.70 -2.09 -1.37
CA TYR A 62 11.24 -2.85 -0.21
C TYR A 62 10.17 -2.07 0.59
N TRP A 63 10.43 -1.66 1.84
CA TRP A 63 9.48 -0.85 2.64
C TRP A 63 9.45 0.64 2.27
N ASN A 64 10.28 1.10 1.36
CA ASN A 64 10.31 2.49 0.89
C ASN A 64 9.38 2.74 -0.30
N GLY A 65 8.42 1.84 -0.56
CA GLY A 65 7.43 2.02 -1.63
C GLY A 65 6.82 0.73 -2.15
N GLY A 66 7.41 -0.43 -1.84
CA GLY A 66 6.87 -1.72 -2.28
C GLY A 66 5.41 -1.92 -1.89
N VAL A 67 4.63 -2.53 -2.78
CA VAL A 67 3.25 -2.94 -2.54
C VAL A 67 3.25 -4.38 -2.09
N TRP A 68 2.67 -4.65 -0.92
CA TRP A 68 2.72 -5.94 -0.24
C TRP A 68 1.34 -6.55 -0.11
N ALA A 69 1.12 -7.74 -0.63
CA ALA A 69 -0.18 -8.42 -0.54
C ALA A 69 -0.72 -8.57 0.89
N PRO A 70 0.10 -8.87 1.93
CA PRO A 70 -0.40 -8.93 3.30
C PRO A 70 -0.90 -7.58 3.83
N THR A 71 -0.21 -6.47 3.53
CA THR A 71 -0.62 -5.13 3.99
C THR A 71 -1.89 -4.69 3.28
N ASP A 72 -1.99 -4.96 1.97
CA ASP A 72 -3.19 -4.68 1.19
C ASP A 72 -4.39 -5.48 1.74
N TYR A 73 -4.22 -6.76 2.01
CA TYR A 73 -5.28 -7.58 2.62
C TYR A 73 -5.80 -6.97 3.93
N MET A 74 -4.90 -6.49 4.80
CA MET A 74 -5.27 -5.83 6.06
C MET A 74 -6.08 -4.55 5.82
N ILE A 75 -5.70 -3.75 4.81
CA ILE A 75 -6.43 -2.54 4.41
C ILE A 75 -7.82 -2.89 3.90
N LEU A 76 -7.92 -3.89 3.00
CA LEU A 76 -9.20 -4.32 2.43
C LEU A 76 -10.18 -4.78 3.52
N CYS A 77 -9.70 -5.62 4.44
CA CYS A 77 -10.49 -6.05 5.59
C CYS A 77 -10.92 -4.87 6.47
N GLY A 78 -10.00 -3.93 6.72
CA GLY A 78 -10.28 -2.73 7.51
C GLY A 78 -11.31 -1.81 6.85
N LEU A 79 -11.20 -1.56 5.55
CA LEU A 79 -12.16 -0.77 4.79
C LEU A 79 -13.55 -1.40 4.82
N SER A 80 -13.65 -2.70 4.52
CA SER A 80 -14.93 -3.42 4.57
C SER A 80 -15.55 -3.39 5.95
N ALA A 81 -14.75 -3.56 7.01
CA ALA A 81 -15.22 -3.51 8.39
C ALA A 81 -15.77 -2.13 8.82
N ASN A 82 -15.44 -1.06 8.06
CA ASN A 82 -15.90 0.31 8.29
C ASN A 82 -16.89 0.81 7.22
N GLY A 83 -17.50 -0.09 6.43
CA GLY A 83 -18.52 0.26 5.43
C GLY A 83 -17.97 0.99 4.20
N LYS A 84 -16.69 0.78 3.86
CA LYS A 84 -16.00 1.39 2.71
C LYS A 84 -15.76 0.38 1.58
N GLU A 85 -16.75 -0.46 1.30
CA GLU A 85 -16.66 -1.58 0.35
C GLU A 85 -16.30 -1.14 -1.07
N LYS A 86 -16.78 0.05 -1.50
CA LYS A 86 -16.46 0.57 -2.82
C LYS A 86 -14.95 0.80 -2.97
N LEU A 87 -14.33 1.50 -2.03
CA LEU A 87 -12.89 1.77 -2.04
C LEU A 87 -12.09 0.47 -1.88
N ALA A 88 -12.54 -0.44 -1.02
CA ALA A 88 -11.92 -1.75 -0.87
C ALA A 88 -11.90 -2.52 -2.20
N LYS A 89 -13.03 -2.54 -2.92
CA LYS A 89 -13.13 -3.19 -4.23
C LYS A 89 -12.20 -2.57 -5.27
N GLU A 90 -12.14 -1.24 -5.35
CA GLU A 90 -11.25 -0.52 -6.27
C GLU A 90 -9.77 -0.85 -6.02
N ILE A 91 -9.34 -0.90 -4.75
CA ILE A 91 -7.98 -1.28 -4.38
C ILE A 91 -7.74 -2.76 -4.71
N ALA A 92 -8.65 -3.66 -4.34
CA ALA A 92 -8.53 -5.09 -4.62
C ALA A 92 -8.40 -5.38 -6.12
N GLU A 93 -9.20 -4.72 -6.96
CA GLU A 93 -9.12 -4.87 -8.41
C GLU A 93 -7.77 -4.39 -8.96
N CYS A 94 -7.23 -3.30 -8.42
CA CYS A 94 -5.93 -2.78 -8.81
C CYS A 94 -4.82 -3.80 -8.49
N CYS A 95 -4.75 -4.27 -7.24
CA CYS A 95 -3.77 -5.26 -6.79
C CYS A 95 -3.85 -6.56 -7.59
N TYR A 96 -5.05 -7.09 -7.75
CA TYR A 96 -5.30 -8.33 -8.50
C TYR A 96 -4.83 -8.23 -9.96
N LYS A 97 -5.20 -7.16 -10.66
CA LYS A 97 -4.78 -6.93 -12.05
C LYS A 97 -3.27 -6.84 -12.16
N ASN A 98 -2.63 -6.08 -11.29
CA ASN A 98 -1.18 -5.95 -11.28
C ASN A 98 -0.47 -7.28 -11.02
N CYS A 99 -0.90 -8.05 -10.02
CA CYS A 99 -0.34 -9.36 -9.72
C CYS A 99 -0.41 -10.31 -10.93
N ILE A 100 -1.55 -10.35 -11.64
CA ILE A 100 -1.71 -11.17 -12.85
C ILE A 100 -0.75 -10.73 -13.95
N GLU A 101 -0.66 -9.43 -14.23
CA GLU A 101 0.21 -8.94 -15.30
C GLU A 101 1.69 -9.17 -14.98
N VAL A 102 2.11 -9.02 -13.73
CA VAL A 102 3.47 -9.36 -13.31
C VAL A 102 3.71 -10.85 -13.42
N TYR A 103 2.76 -11.69 -12.99
CA TYR A 103 2.86 -13.15 -13.14
C TYR A 103 3.02 -13.55 -14.63
N LYS A 104 2.25 -12.97 -15.54
CA LYS A 104 2.38 -13.24 -17.00
C LYS A 104 3.76 -12.91 -17.52
N LYS A 105 4.42 -11.87 -17.00
CA LYS A 105 5.76 -11.45 -17.39
C LYS A 105 6.86 -12.34 -16.81
N THR A 106 6.70 -12.79 -15.57
CA THR A 106 7.79 -13.37 -14.77
C THR A 106 7.62 -14.86 -14.49
N GLY A 107 6.41 -15.40 -14.64
CA GLY A 107 6.07 -16.78 -14.35
C GLY A 107 5.92 -17.11 -12.86
N THR A 108 6.00 -16.11 -11.97
CA THR A 108 5.88 -16.32 -10.52
C THR A 108 5.17 -15.16 -9.82
N PHE A 109 4.73 -15.41 -8.57
CA PHE A 109 4.30 -14.37 -7.65
C PHE A 109 5.50 -13.87 -6.85
N TRP A 110 5.50 -12.59 -6.54
CA TRP A 110 6.59 -11.92 -5.84
C TRP A 110 6.18 -11.49 -4.44
N GLU A 111 7.15 -11.35 -3.56
CA GLU A 111 6.96 -10.90 -2.19
C GLU A 111 6.37 -9.48 -2.14
N ASN A 112 6.83 -8.61 -3.02
CA ASN A 112 6.31 -7.25 -3.20
C ASN A 112 6.34 -6.83 -4.67
N TYR A 113 5.63 -5.76 -4.99
CA TYR A 113 5.45 -5.25 -6.34
C TYR A 113 5.81 -3.78 -6.43
N ALA A 114 6.24 -3.33 -7.61
CA ALA A 114 6.52 -1.92 -7.88
C ALA A 114 5.21 -1.09 -7.85
N PRO A 115 5.20 0.09 -7.20
CA PRO A 115 4.00 0.92 -7.13
C PRO A 115 3.70 1.70 -8.41
N GLU A 116 4.72 2.01 -9.22
CA GLU A 116 4.57 2.86 -10.40
C GLU A 116 4.50 2.11 -11.72
N THR A 117 4.94 0.85 -11.74
CA THR A 117 5.01 0.04 -12.96
C THR A 117 4.47 -1.36 -12.73
N VAL A 118 4.11 -2.03 -13.83
CA VAL A 118 3.73 -3.45 -13.81
C VAL A 118 5.01 -4.29 -13.75
N ASP A 119 5.58 -4.39 -12.55
CA ASP A 119 6.80 -5.14 -12.30
C ASP A 119 6.87 -5.63 -10.84
N ARG A 120 7.83 -6.54 -10.57
CA ARG A 120 8.18 -6.89 -9.19
C ARG A 120 8.74 -5.66 -8.48
N GLY A 121 8.63 -5.62 -7.16
CA GLY A 121 9.34 -4.64 -6.36
C GLY A 121 10.82 -4.99 -6.19
N ASP A 122 11.60 -4.02 -5.69
CA ASP A 122 12.99 -4.26 -5.35
C ASP A 122 13.09 -5.17 -4.12
N PRO A 123 13.94 -6.21 -4.14
CA PRO A 123 14.22 -7.01 -2.97
C PRO A 123 15.01 -6.21 -1.91
N ALA A 124 14.91 -6.63 -0.65
CA ALA A 124 15.76 -6.06 0.41
C ALA A 124 17.25 -6.32 0.18
N ARG A 125 17.54 -7.43 -0.49
CA ARG A 125 18.89 -7.89 -0.84
C ARG A 125 18.87 -8.41 -2.26
N GLU A 126 19.96 -8.17 -3.02
CA GLU A 126 20.08 -8.59 -4.41
C GLU A 126 20.02 -10.11 -4.61
N ASP A 127 20.41 -10.88 -3.59
CA ASP A 127 20.40 -12.35 -3.58
C ASP A 127 19.06 -12.95 -3.11
N PHE A 128 18.09 -12.11 -2.72
CA PHE A 128 16.76 -12.54 -2.30
C PHE A 128 15.83 -12.60 -3.52
N VAL A 129 15.65 -13.79 -4.03
CA VAL A 129 14.64 -14.12 -5.05
C VAL A 129 13.45 -14.74 -4.34
N GLY A 130 12.33 -14.03 -4.32
CA GLY A 130 11.05 -14.28 -3.64
C GLY A 130 10.60 -15.68 -3.38
#